data_3844e4e0d8112d903fbdec0d564c04c7
#
_entry.id   3844e4e0d8112d903fbdec0d564c04c7
#
_cell.length_a   1.000
_cell.length_b   1.000
_cell.length_c   1.000
_cell.angle_alpha   90.00
_cell.angle_beta   90.00
_cell.angle_gamma   90.00
#
_symmetry.space_group_name_H-M   'P 1'
#
loop_
_entity.id
_entity.type
_entity.pdbx_description
1 polymer ?
#
loop_
_entity_poly.entity_id
_entity_poly.type
_entity_poly.pdbx_seq_one_letter_code
_entity_poly.pdbx_strand_id
1 'polypeptide(L)'
;MNLMNVYKGAAYLLVGATLTTAIGCSDFLKEEDPSNLTPDSFYTIPDHAEAALASVYADMRFFGSDGGIFSSTWQLLEAPTGTSTTETAQNSDLNNLYGLIYDGRTQHVINWWNGLYKVIAQANMVLDRVPGITPMNENQKKKILGEARFLRAWAYFYAVRLWGNVPLITAPQTASSEDFRPSPAPQEQVYELIVEDLLAAEAAGLPWMDHSGRISSAAVKSQLAKVYLTMAGFPLNRGNQYYQLAANKSLEVIEYANGNPGSINLYPNYGDLHNENNGNRLEHLFMIQYNVIVAGNPMNNMFPNFKPVTFQGPSGTGSTVPTIEFYNSYEPGDRRVINQEGFFYTSYFTNGSGAPFDLGAPYIFKHFNRAALGTFGVPGNRANNLNVPLIRYAEVLLMYAEAQNEVGGPNALAHASLKRIRDRARLETPALGEFNANSFREAVWRERWHELCYEQITWFDMIRLRKVYNELTNGFDNFVGHVNLSSNQPLRNMHLLMPYPLPEMQNNPNLTPQNPDYP
;
A
#
# COMPACT_ATOMS: atom_id res chain seq x y z
N MET A 1 0.76 -71.30 59.27
CA MET A 1 1.14 -70.03 58.58
C MET A 1 -0.17 -69.30 58.27
N ASN A 2 -0.42 -68.17 58.93
CA ASN A 2 -1.75 -67.54 58.97
C ASN A 2 -2.05 -66.85 57.63
N LEU A 3 -3.12 -67.22 56.95
CA LEU A 3 -3.62 -66.63 55.71
C LEU A 3 -3.70 -65.04 55.74
N MET A 4 -3.91 -64.52 56.96
CA MET A 4 -4.01 -63.04 57.16
C MET A 4 -2.69 -62.29 56.94
N ASN A 5 -1.53 -62.95 57.07
CA ASN A 5 -0.23 -62.33 56.80
C ASN A 5 0.13 -62.34 55.31
N VAL A 6 -0.45 -63.24 54.49
CA VAL A 6 -0.26 -63.30 53.05
C VAL A 6 -1.06 -62.18 52.38
N TYR A 7 -2.28 -61.90 52.87
CA TYR A 7 -3.09 -60.81 52.35
C TYR A 7 -2.53 -59.41 52.69
N LYS A 8 -1.91 -59.27 53.89
CA LYS A 8 -1.23 -57.98 54.20
C LYS A 8 0.00 -57.75 53.34
N GLY A 9 0.79 -58.81 53.08
CA GLY A 9 1.94 -58.71 52.17
C GLY A 9 1.55 -58.38 50.73
N ALA A 10 0.47 -58.96 50.20
CA ALA A 10 -0.04 -58.69 48.89
C ALA A 10 -0.65 -57.24 48.73
N ALA A 11 -1.31 -56.73 49.79
CA ALA A 11 -1.84 -55.36 49.82
C ALA A 11 -0.72 -54.32 49.84
N TYR A 12 0.38 -54.51 50.54
CA TYR A 12 1.54 -53.64 50.56
C TYR A 12 2.31 -53.65 49.21
N LEU A 13 2.37 -54.79 48.54
CA LEU A 13 2.95 -54.91 47.20
C LEU A 13 2.08 -54.19 46.11
N LEU A 14 0.76 -54.28 46.21
CA LEU A 14 -0.16 -53.57 45.30
C LEU A 14 -0.14 -52.06 45.52
N VAL A 15 -0.08 -51.57 46.77
CA VAL A 15 0.04 -50.14 47.09
C VAL A 15 1.41 -49.63 46.71
N GLY A 16 2.49 -50.37 46.83
CA GLY A 16 3.83 -50.02 46.37
C GLY A 16 3.91 -49.93 44.82
N ALA A 17 3.25 -50.84 44.09
CA ALA A 17 3.22 -50.84 42.63
C ALA A 17 2.37 -49.71 42.08
N THR A 18 1.31 -49.25 42.75
CA THR A 18 0.50 -48.12 42.35
C THR A 18 1.16 -46.77 42.64
N LEU A 19 2.05 -46.65 43.61
CA LEU A 19 2.80 -45.41 43.87
C LEU A 19 3.98 -45.20 42.90
N THR A 20 4.53 -46.24 42.30
CA THR A 20 5.64 -46.13 41.34
C THR A 20 5.17 -45.81 39.93
N THR A 21 3.88 -45.96 39.59
CA THR A 21 3.32 -45.59 38.30
C THR A 21 2.86 -44.11 38.22
N ALA A 22 2.93 -43.35 39.34
CA ALA A 22 2.54 -41.95 39.40
C ALA A 22 3.69 -40.94 39.09
N ILE A 23 4.92 -41.46 38.86
CA ILE A 23 6.00 -40.63 38.34
C ILE A 23 5.91 -40.66 36.81
N GLY A 24 4.87 -40.03 36.27
CA GLY A 24 4.79 -39.73 34.87
C GLY A 24 5.86 -38.68 34.53
N CYS A 25 6.81 -39.03 33.67
CA CYS A 25 7.75 -38.09 33.09
C CYS A 25 6.93 -37.04 32.36
N SER A 26 6.74 -35.85 32.94
CA SER A 26 6.10 -34.71 32.29
C SER A 26 6.84 -34.31 31.01
N ASP A 27 8.11 -34.63 30.90
CA ASP A 27 8.94 -34.35 29.71
C ASP A 27 8.72 -35.33 28.56
N PHE A 28 8.15 -36.54 28.83
CA PHE A 28 7.84 -37.50 27.75
C PHE A 28 6.60 -37.11 26.93
N LEU A 29 5.77 -36.20 27.46
CA LEU A 29 4.57 -35.67 26.78
C LEU A 29 4.78 -34.30 26.18
N LYS A 30 5.99 -33.73 26.22
CA LYS A 30 6.34 -32.60 25.39
C LYS A 30 6.56 -33.10 23.97
N GLU A 31 5.53 -32.99 23.18
CA GLU A 31 5.62 -33.18 21.73
C GLU A 31 6.53 -32.10 21.17
N GLU A 32 7.82 -32.39 21.09
CA GLU A 32 8.74 -31.57 20.28
C GLU A 32 8.62 -32.08 18.85
N ASP A 33 7.87 -31.35 18.03
CA ASP A 33 7.82 -31.59 16.59
C ASP A 33 9.10 -31.02 15.96
N PRO A 34 10.11 -31.85 15.66
CA PRO A 34 11.38 -31.35 15.07
C PRO A 34 11.21 -30.88 13.63
N SER A 35 10.04 -31.11 13.01
CA SER A 35 9.74 -30.73 11.62
C SER A 35 8.99 -29.41 11.52
N ASN A 36 8.39 -28.90 12.62
CA ASN A 36 7.70 -27.61 12.63
C ASN A 36 8.39 -26.64 13.59
N LEU A 37 8.89 -25.54 13.06
CA LEU A 37 9.44 -24.43 13.84
C LEU A 37 8.31 -23.73 14.60
N THR A 38 8.31 -23.86 15.92
CA THR A 38 7.42 -23.06 16.78
C THR A 38 8.00 -21.66 16.96
N PRO A 39 7.21 -20.63 17.30
CA PRO A 39 7.73 -19.30 17.58
C PRO A 39 8.86 -19.30 18.62
N ASP A 40 8.83 -20.19 19.61
CA ASP A 40 9.85 -20.25 20.66
C ASP A 40 11.15 -20.94 20.21
N SER A 41 11.10 -21.83 19.22
CA SER A 41 12.28 -22.47 18.62
C SER A 41 12.86 -21.69 17.44
N PHE A 42 12.07 -20.81 16.82
CA PHE A 42 12.48 -20.06 15.61
C PHE A 42 13.35 -18.84 15.95
N TYR A 43 12.96 -17.98 16.91
CA TYR A 43 13.65 -16.70 17.15
C TYR A 43 14.93 -16.84 18.01
N THR A 44 15.90 -17.64 17.58
CA THR A 44 17.09 -17.97 18.36
C THR A 44 18.42 -17.44 17.79
N ILE A 45 18.48 -17.13 16.51
CA ILE A 45 19.68 -16.63 15.83
C ILE A 45 19.36 -15.43 14.93
N PRO A 46 20.36 -14.58 14.56
CA PRO A 46 20.15 -13.39 13.73
C PRO A 46 19.47 -13.65 12.38
N ASP A 47 19.73 -14.79 11.72
CA ASP A 47 19.12 -15.16 10.45
C ASP A 47 17.59 -15.35 10.59
N HIS A 48 17.12 -15.78 11.75
CA HIS A 48 15.68 -15.87 12.02
C HIS A 48 15.01 -14.50 12.09
N ALA A 49 15.72 -13.46 12.58
CA ALA A 49 15.20 -12.10 12.58
C ALA A 49 15.07 -11.55 11.14
N GLU A 50 16.06 -11.82 10.28
CA GLU A 50 16.01 -11.43 8.86
C GLU A 50 14.89 -12.16 8.11
N ALA A 51 14.74 -13.47 8.34
CA ALA A 51 13.69 -14.28 7.73
C ALA A 51 12.29 -13.82 8.17
N ALA A 52 12.12 -13.52 9.47
CA ALA A 52 10.87 -12.99 10.01
C ALA A 52 10.52 -11.63 9.40
N LEU A 53 11.49 -10.72 9.32
CA LEU A 53 11.28 -9.42 8.66
C LEU A 53 10.95 -9.60 7.17
N ALA A 54 11.63 -10.51 6.47
CA ALA A 54 11.34 -10.82 5.07
C ALA A 54 9.90 -11.31 4.86
N SER A 55 9.32 -12.04 5.84
CA SER A 55 7.92 -12.45 5.78
C SER A 55 6.95 -11.27 5.87
N VAL A 56 7.27 -10.23 6.67
CA VAL A 56 6.46 -9.00 6.73
C VAL A 56 6.44 -8.29 5.38
N TYR A 57 7.59 -8.17 4.71
CA TYR A 57 7.66 -7.63 3.35
C TYR A 57 6.88 -8.49 2.34
N ALA A 58 6.95 -9.81 2.48
CA ALA A 58 6.21 -10.73 1.62
C ALA A 58 4.70 -10.56 1.74
N ASP A 59 4.21 -10.33 2.95
CA ASP A 59 2.78 -10.14 3.22
C ASP A 59 2.22 -8.85 2.59
N MET A 60 3.03 -7.83 2.32
CA MET A 60 2.60 -6.64 1.58
C MET A 60 2.08 -6.96 0.17
N ARG A 61 2.46 -8.11 -0.41
CA ARG A 61 2.03 -8.51 -1.75
C ARG A 61 0.53 -8.84 -1.85
N PHE A 62 -0.21 -8.88 -0.72
CA PHE A 62 -1.67 -8.93 -0.77
C PHE A 62 -2.25 -7.84 -1.66
N PHE A 63 -1.58 -6.73 -1.72
CA PHE A 63 -1.90 -5.55 -2.49
C PHE A 63 -2.18 -5.85 -3.98
N GLY A 64 -1.39 -6.70 -4.61
CA GLY A 64 -1.57 -7.14 -5.98
C GLY A 64 -2.23 -8.51 -6.11
N SER A 65 -2.70 -9.13 -5.02
CA SER A 65 -3.30 -10.45 -5.03
C SER A 65 -4.66 -10.48 -5.76
N ASP A 66 -5.17 -11.67 -5.96
CA ASP A 66 -6.44 -11.90 -6.63
C ASP A 66 -7.60 -11.27 -5.84
N GLY A 67 -8.38 -10.44 -6.51
CA GLY A 67 -9.59 -9.77 -6.00
C GLY A 67 -10.87 -10.40 -6.58
N GLY A 68 -10.77 -11.62 -7.07
CA GLY A 68 -11.84 -12.33 -7.75
C GLY A 68 -11.59 -12.44 -9.28
N ILE A 69 -12.60 -12.83 -10.04
CA ILE A 69 -12.47 -13.10 -11.48
C ILE A 69 -12.00 -11.83 -12.21
N PHE A 70 -10.84 -11.90 -12.84
CA PHE A 70 -10.23 -10.80 -13.61
C PHE A 70 -10.05 -9.51 -12.82
N SER A 71 -9.75 -9.61 -11.52
CA SER A 71 -9.61 -8.48 -10.62
C SER A 71 -8.40 -8.65 -9.70
N SER A 72 -7.96 -7.56 -9.08
CA SER A 72 -6.88 -7.53 -8.10
C SER A 72 -7.26 -6.65 -6.92
N THR A 73 -6.76 -7.00 -5.75
CA THR A 73 -7.06 -6.33 -4.48
C THR A 73 -6.80 -4.82 -4.53
N TRP A 74 -5.77 -4.36 -5.25
CA TRP A 74 -5.43 -2.94 -5.36
C TRP A 74 -6.55 -2.06 -5.92
N GLN A 75 -7.48 -2.63 -6.70
CA GLN A 75 -8.58 -1.90 -7.33
C GLN A 75 -9.58 -1.28 -6.33
N LEU A 76 -9.57 -1.69 -5.05
CA LEU A 76 -10.36 -1.03 -4.01
C LEU A 76 -10.14 0.48 -3.96
N LEU A 77 -8.91 0.93 -4.21
CA LEU A 77 -8.51 2.34 -4.10
C LEU A 77 -8.52 3.09 -5.44
N GLU A 78 -8.70 2.38 -6.54
CA GLU A 78 -8.70 3.00 -7.87
C GLU A 78 -10.09 3.04 -8.49
N ALA A 79 -10.86 1.97 -8.37
CA ALA A 79 -12.17 1.88 -9.02
C ALA A 79 -13.15 2.99 -8.58
N PRO A 80 -13.22 3.39 -7.29
CA PRO A 80 -14.16 4.42 -6.88
C PRO A 80 -13.73 5.86 -7.21
N THR A 81 -12.52 6.07 -7.74
CA THR A 81 -11.97 7.42 -7.96
C THR A 81 -12.66 8.21 -9.10
N GLY A 82 -13.29 7.50 -10.03
CA GLY A 82 -13.86 8.10 -11.25
C GLY A 82 -12.87 8.23 -12.41
N THR A 83 -11.55 8.09 -12.18
CA THR A 83 -10.51 8.21 -13.22
C THR A 83 -10.42 7.01 -14.14
N SER A 84 -11.06 5.90 -13.76
CA SER A 84 -11.05 4.64 -14.48
C SER A 84 -12.42 3.97 -14.54
N THR A 85 -12.54 3.00 -15.45
CA THR A 85 -13.69 2.11 -15.61
C THR A 85 -13.20 0.69 -15.91
N THR A 86 -14.11 -0.23 -16.21
CA THR A 86 -13.79 -1.63 -16.54
C THR A 86 -14.47 -2.08 -17.84
N GLU A 87 -13.76 -2.88 -18.63
CA GLU A 87 -14.34 -3.62 -19.77
C GLU A 87 -14.83 -5.03 -19.34
N THR A 88 -14.59 -5.41 -18.08
CA THR A 88 -14.90 -6.76 -17.57
C THR A 88 -16.23 -6.76 -16.83
N ALA A 89 -17.20 -7.51 -17.35
CA ALA A 89 -18.52 -7.66 -16.75
C ALA A 89 -18.65 -8.86 -15.78
N GLN A 90 -17.66 -9.77 -15.73
CA GLN A 90 -17.77 -11.04 -15.01
C GLN A 90 -17.52 -10.96 -13.51
N ASN A 91 -16.95 -9.88 -13.01
CA ASN A 91 -16.69 -9.68 -11.59
C ASN A 91 -17.69 -8.68 -11.01
N SER A 92 -18.68 -9.18 -10.27
CA SER A 92 -19.71 -8.35 -9.65
C SER A 92 -19.14 -7.41 -8.59
N ASP A 93 -18.17 -7.86 -7.77
CA ASP A 93 -17.56 -7.02 -6.74
C ASP A 93 -16.79 -5.86 -7.35
N LEU A 94 -16.04 -6.11 -8.43
CA LEU A 94 -15.35 -5.04 -9.16
C LEU A 94 -16.34 -4.03 -9.75
N ASN A 95 -17.40 -4.51 -10.38
CA ASN A 95 -18.45 -3.65 -10.94
C ASN A 95 -19.17 -2.85 -9.85
N ASN A 96 -19.35 -3.43 -8.65
CA ASN A 96 -19.92 -2.73 -7.50
C ASN A 96 -18.98 -1.61 -6.98
N LEU A 97 -17.66 -1.81 -7.04
CA LEU A 97 -16.71 -0.74 -6.71
C LEU A 97 -16.84 0.44 -7.68
N TYR A 98 -16.85 0.18 -8.99
CA TYR A 98 -17.07 1.22 -10.00
C TYR A 98 -18.45 1.87 -9.86
N GLY A 99 -19.48 1.07 -9.52
CA GLY A 99 -20.85 1.53 -9.30
C GLY A 99 -21.08 2.25 -7.96
N LEU A 100 -20.11 2.35 -7.07
CA LEU A 100 -20.23 2.92 -5.72
C LEU A 100 -21.33 2.27 -4.88
N ILE A 101 -21.53 0.96 -5.03
CA ILE A 101 -22.56 0.14 -4.35
C ILE A 101 -21.98 -1.04 -3.57
N TYR A 102 -20.73 -0.95 -3.15
CA TYR A 102 -20.02 -1.96 -2.35
C TYR A 102 -20.48 -1.95 -0.88
N ASP A 103 -20.36 -3.10 -0.22
CA ASP A 103 -20.68 -3.29 1.20
C ASP A 103 -19.63 -4.16 1.92
N GLY A 104 -19.92 -4.53 3.17
CA GLY A 104 -19.01 -5.37 3.99
C GLY A 104 -18.81 -6.81 3.49
N ARG A 105 -19.52 -7.24 2.44
CA ARG A 105 -19.35 -8.55 1.79
C ARG A 105 -18.42 -8.47 0.58
N THR A 106 -18.10 -7.26 0.11
CA THR A 106 -17.25 -7.04 -1.06
C THR A 106 -15.86 -7.64 -0.84
N GLN A 107 -15.45 -8.56 -1.72
CA GLN A 107 -14.21 -9.33 -1.55
C GLN A 107 -12.97 -8.44 -1.46
N HIS A 108 -12.93 -7.32 -2.19
CA HIS A 108 -11.83 -6.34 -2.12
C HIS A 108 -11.70 -5.72 -0.71
N VAL A 109 -12.82 -5.38 -0.06
CA VAL A 109 -12.85 -4.85 1.31
C VAL A 109 -12.31 -5.88 2.30
N ILE A 110 -12.76 -7.14 2.17
CA ILE A 110 -12.30 -8.26 3.01
C ILE A 110 -10.80 -8.51 2.82
N ASN A 111 -10.33 -8.55 1.57
CA ASN A 111 -8.92 -8.81 1.26
C ASN A 111 -7.99 -7.72 1.81
N TRP A 112 -8.41 -6.44 1.73
CA TRP A 112 -7.63 -5.34 2.31
C TRP A 112 -7.52 -5.45 3.82
N TRP A 113 -8.63 -5.71 4.50
CA TRP A 113 -8.62 -5.89 5.96
C TRP A 113 -7.67 -7.02 6.37
N ASN A 114 -7.88 -8.20 5.80
CA ASN A 114 -7.08 -9.39 6.12
C ASN A 114 -5.59 -9.18 5.80
N GLY A 115 -5.29 -8.57 4.66
CA GLY A 115 -3.91 -8.29 4.26
C GLY A 115 -3.20 -7.33 5.20
N LEU A 116 -3.84 -6.22 5.57
CA LEU A 116 -3.26 -5.24 6.50
C LEU A 116 -3.05 -5.83 7.90
N TYR A 117 -4.05 -6.52 8.45
CA TYR A 117 -3.91 -7.14 9.77
C TYR A 117 -2.91 -8.29 9.79
N LYS A 118 -2.70 -8.97 8.66
CA LYS A 118 -1.61 -9.95 8.54
C LYS A 118 -0.24 -9.28 8.62
N VAL A 119 -0.03 -8.17 7.92
CA VAL A 119 1.22 -7.38 8.02
C VAL A 119 1.43 -6.89 9.47
N ILE A 120 0.38 -6.38 10.13
CA ILE A 120 0.44 -5.93 11.52
C ILE A 120 0.84 -7.07 12.46
N ALA A 121 0.21 -8.24 12.33
CA ALA A 121 0.49 -9.39 13.18
C ALA A 121 1.94 -9.87 13.04
N GLN A 122 2.44 -9.97 11.80
CA GLN A 122 3.83 -10.36 11.53
C GLN A 122 4.83 -9.30 12.02
N ALA A 123 4.54 -8.02 11.83
CA ALA A 123 5.37 -6.95 12.37
C ALA A 123 5.42 -6.98 13.91
N ASN A 124 4.28 -7.21 14.58
CA ASN A 124 4.22 -7.38 16.03
C ASN A 124 5.07 -8.56 16.50
N MET A 125 5.07 -9.67 15.77
CA MET A 125 5.91 -10.83 16.09
C MET A 125 7.40 -10.49 16.02
N VAL A 126 7.84 -9.75 14.99
CA VAL A 126 9.23 -9.27 14.87
C VAL A 126 9.58 -8.35 16.05
N LEU A 127 8.70 -7.39 16.37
CA LEU A 127 8.91 -6.41 17.43
C LEU A 127 8.97 -7.03 18.83
N ASP A 128 8.22 -8.12 19.05
CA ASP A 128 8.20 -8.87 20.32
C ASP A 128 9.42 -9.78 20.47
N ARG A 129 9.78 -10.54 19.43
CA ARG A 129 10.73 -11.65 19.52
C ARG A 129 12.19 -11.26 19.23
N VAL A 130 12.42 -10.38 18.26
CA VAL A 130 13.80 -10.01 17.83
C VAL A 130 14.63 -9.38 18.95
N PRO A 131 14.08 -8.56 19.87
CA PRO A 131 14.86 -8.02 20.99
C PRO A 131 15.56 -9.08 21.84
N GLY A 132 14.94 -10.28 21.99
CA GLY A 132 15.47 -11.40 22.78
C GLY A 132 16.60 -12.19 22.11
N ILE A 133 16.85 -12.02 20.82
CA ILE A 133 17.89 -12.78 20.10
C ILE A 133 19.29 -12.36 20.56
N THR A 134 20.06 -13.34 21.07
CA THR A 134 21.44 -13.16 21.57
C THR A 134 22.29 -14.37 21.20
N PRO A 135 23.53 -14.21 20.65
CA PRO A 135 24.14 -12.91 20.29
C PRO A 135 23.60 -12.36 18.97
N MET A 136 23.45 -11.04 18.88
CA MET A 136 23.08 -10.32 17.65
C MET A 136 23.75 -8.93 17.64
N ASN A 137 24.17 -8.45 16.48
CA ASN A 137 24.70 -7.10 16.32
C ASN A 137 23.60 -6.06 16.60
N GLU A 138 23.84 -5.16 17.53
CA GLU A 138 22.85 -4.18 17.99
C GLU A 138 22.41 -3.20 16.87
N ASN A 139 23.31 -2.82 15.95
CA ASN A 139 22.95 -1.98 14.81
C ASN A 139 22.05 -2.74 13.82
N GLN A 140 22.31 -4.03 13.58
CA GLN A 140 21.43 -4.88 12.76
C GLN A 140 20.07 -5.01 13.41
N LYS A 141 20.04 -5.34 14.71
CA LYS A 141 18.80 -5.44 15.50
C LYS A 141 17.96 -4.16 15.39
N LYS A 142 18.62 -2.99 15.60
CA LYS A 142 17.99 -1.69 15.52
C LYS A 142 17.35 -1.42 14.14
N LYS A 143 18.05 -1.76 13.06
CA LYS A 143 17.52 -1.62 11.70
C LYS A 143 16.32 -2.53 11.46
N ILE A 144 16.39 -3.81 11.83
CA ILE A 144 15.28 -4.76 11.68
C ILE A 144 14.03 -4.26 12.43
N LEU A 145 14.19 -3.81 13.67
CA LEU A 145 13.08 -3.28 14.47
C LEU A 145 12.53 -1.99 13.85
N GLY A 146 13.38 -1.11 13.32
CA GLY A 146 12.96 0.11 12.61
C GLY A 146 12.14 -0.20 11.35
N GLU A 147 12.56 -1.19 10.57
CA GLU A 147 11.83 -1.62 9.39
C GLU A 147 10.48 -2.27 9.76
N ALA A 148 10.44 -3.12 10.79
CA ALA A 148 9.20 -3.71 11.26
C ALA A 148 8.19 -2.65 11.76
N ARG A 149 8.67 -1.60 12.48
CA ARG A 149 7.86 -0.47 12.89
C ARG A 149 7.31 0.31 11.69
N PHE A 150 8.15 0.59 10.70
CA PHE A 150 7.68 1.23 9.46
C PHE A 150 6.56 0.42 8.79
N LEU A 151 6.73 -0.90 8.65
CA LEU A 151 5.75 -1.77 8.00
C LEU A 151 4.43 -1.84 8.79
N ARG A 152 4.50 -1.85 10.14
CA ARG A 152 3.31 -1.76 10.99
C ARG A 152 2.60 -0.41 10.84
N ALA A 153 3.34 0.68 10.87
CA ALA A 153 2.83 2.02 10.66
C ALA A 153 2.20 2.18 9.26
N TRP A 154 2.82 1.62 8.23
CA TRP A 154 2.28 1.59 6.87
C TRP A 154 0.93 0.87 6.83
N ALA A 155 0.83 -0.29 7.44
CA ALA A 155 -0.42 -1.04 7.46
C ALA A 155 -1.53 -0.31 8.23
N TYR A 156 -1.24 0.25 9.41
CA TYR A 156 -2.20 1.05 10.16
C TYR A 156 -2.58 2.34 9.43
N PHE A 157 -1.68 2.96 8.69
CA PHE A 157 -1.98 4.15 7.91
C PHE A 157 -2.98 3.89 6.77
N TYR A 158 -2.94 2.70 6.16
CA TYR A 158 -4.01 2.28 5.26
C TYR A 158 -5.30 1.98 6.02
N ALA A 159 -5.22 1.21 7.10
CA ALA A 159 -6.39 0.79 7.87
C ALA A 159 -7.19 1.99 8.40
N VAL A 160 -6.53 2.97 9.05
CA VAL A 160 -7.21 4.13 9.62
C VAL A 160 -7.87 5.03 8.56
N ARG A 161 -7.25 5.15 7.37
CA ARG A 161 -7.83 5.94 6.27
C ARG A 161 -8.99 5.23 5.58
N LEU A 162 -8.99 3.90 5.57
CA LEU A 162 -10.05 3.11 4.98
C LEU A 162 -11.27 2.99 5.91
N TRP A 163 -11.06 2.68 7.18
CA TRP A 163 -12.17 2.35 8.09
C TRP A 163 -12.37 3.33 9.25
N GLY A 164 -11.52 4.29 9.40
CA GLY A 164 -11.58 5.23 10.54
C GLY A 164 -11.08 4.59 11.83
N ASN A 165 -11.97 4.34 12.78
CA ASN A 165 -11.61 3.62 14.00
C ASN A 165 -11.34 2.15 13.67
N VAL A 166 -10.23 1.61 14.18
CA VAL A 166 -9.84 0.22 13.91
C VAL A 166 -9.23 -0.42 15.15
N PRO A 167 -9.32 -1.75 15.32
CA PRO A 167 -8.63 -2.46 16.40
C PRO A 167 -7.14 -2.15 16.42
N LEU A 168 -6.62 -1.67 17.56
CA LEU A 168 -5.21 -1.30 17.73
C LEU A 168 -4.45 -2.42 18.43
N ILE A 169 -3.81 -3.29 17.64
CA ILE A 169 -3.10 -4.48 18.09
C ILE A 169 -1.59 -4.22 18.00
N THR A 170 -0.91 -4.15 19.14
CA THR A 170 0.51 -3.78 19.23
C THR A 170 1.43 -4.89 19.70
N ALA A 171 0.85 -6.06 20.01
CA ALA A 171 1.58 -7.26 20.45
C ALA A 171 1.01 -8.51 19.76
N PRO A 172 1.76 -9.63 19.73
CA PRO A 172 1.25 -10.90 19.24
C PRO A 172 0.01 -11.34 20.03
N GLN A 173 -1.03 -11.78 19.32
CA GLN A 173 -2.25 -12.31 19.93
C GLN A 173 -2.30 -13.83 19.85
N THR A 174 -2.84 -14.44 20.89
CA THR A 174 -3.17 -15.86 20.99
C THR A 174 -4.63 -16.02 21.41
N ALA A 175 -5.18 -17.20 21.28
CA ALA A 175 -6.55 -17.48 21.73
C ALA A 175 -6.78 -17.22 23.24
N SER A 176 -5.70 -17.15 24.04
CA SER A 176 -5.74 -16.86 25.48
C SER A 176 -5.44 -15.38 25.80
N SER A 177 -5.20 -14.53 24.82
CA SER A 177 -4.99 -13.10 25.06
C SER A 177 -6.27 -12.47 25.62
N GLU A 178 -6.16 -11.66 26.68
CA GLU A 178 -7.30 -10.97 27.30
C GLU A 178 -8.11 -10.16 26.30
N ASP A 179 -7.42 -9.55 25.33
CA ASP A 179 -7.98 -8.67 24.31
C ASP A 179 -8.01 -9.33 22.93
N PHE A 180 -8.41 -10.60 22.87
CA PHE A 180 -8.48 -11.35 21.60
C PHE A 180 -9.49 -10.76 20.59
N ARG A 181 -10.47 -10.00 21.08
CA ARG A 181 -11.48 -9.31 20.28
C ARG A 181 -11.53 -7.83 20.65
N PRO A 182 -10.49 -7.05 20.29
CA PRO A 182 -10.39 -5.66 20.71
C PRO A 182 -11.46 -4.80 20.06
N SER A 183 -11.92 -3.80 20.81
CA SER A 183 -12.78 -2.74 20.27
C SER A 183 -11.97 -1.84 19.33
N PRO A 184 -12.62 -1.19 18.35
CA PRO A 184 -11.96 -0.19 17.52
C PRO A 184 -11.41 0.96 18.38
N ALA A 185 -10.15 1.26 18.25
CA ALA A 185 -9.52 2.44 18.85
C ALA A 185 -9.87 3.71 18.04
N PRO A 186 -10.03 4.86 18.69
CA PRO A 186 -10.19 6.14 18.00
C PRO A 186 -9.07 6.43 17.01
N GLN A 187 -9.40 7.08 15.91
CA GLN A 187 -8.43 7.43 14.86
C GLN A 187 -7.20 8.14 15.40
N GLU A 188 -7.37 9.07 16.35
CA GLU A 188 -6.27 9.78 17.00
C GLU A 188 -5.22 8.84 17.58
N GLN A 189 -5.64 7.82 18.31
CA GLN A 189 -4.72 6.84 18.93
C GLN A 189 -4.00 6.00 17.86
N VAL A 190 -4.69 5.67 16.77
CA VAL A 190 -4.06 4.96 15.65
C VAL A 190 -3.00 5.83 14.98
N TYR A 191 -3.28 7.12 14.75
CA TYR A 191 -2.30 8.05 14.20
C TYR A 191 -1.13 8.31 15.16
N GLU A 192 -1.36 8.34 16.47
CA GLU A 192 -0.29 8.43 17.49
C GLU A 192 0.69 7.26 17.37
N LEU A 193 0.19 6.02 17.30
CA LEU A 193 1.04 4.84 17.08
C LEU A 193 1.79 4.91 15.75
N ILE A 194 1.12 5.32 14.67
CA ILE A 194 1.74 5.46 13.34
C ILE A 194 2.93 6.43 13.40
N VAL A 195 2.75 7.59 14.03
CA VAL A 195 3.80 8.60 14.16
C VAL A 195 4.92 8.10 15.06
N GLU A 196 4.62 7.48 16.21
CA GLU A 196 5.61 6.88 17.11
C GLU A 196 6.47 5.83 16.39
N ASP A 197 5.85 4.91 15.67
CA ASP A 197 6.55 3.86 14.93
C ASP A 197 7.44 4.44 13.82
N LEU A 198 6.96 5.44 13.08
CA LEU A 198 7.74 6.08 12.02
C LEU A 198 8.92 6.90 12.58
N LEU A 199 8.75 7.59 13.71
CA LEU A 199 9.85 8.31 14.37
C LEU A 199 10.90 7.33 14.91
N ALA A 200 10.48 6.19 15.44
CA ALA A 200 11.40 5.14 15.86
C ALA A 200 12.13 4.50 14.67
N ALA A 201 11.46 4.32 13.54
CA ALA A 201 12.09 3.88 12.30
C ALA A 201 13.09 4.91 11.76
N GLU A 202 12.80 6.20 11.85
CA GLU A 202 13.71 7.28 11.47
C GLU A 202 15.01 7.25 12.31
N ALA A 203 14.88 6.96 13.60
CA ALA A 203 16.00 6.86 14.53
C ALA A 203 16.81 5.55 14.41
N ALA A 204 16.39 4.60 13.56
CA ALA A 204 17.01 3.28 13.47
C ALA A 204 18.34 3.24 12.71
N GLY A 205 18.79 4.35 12.12
CA GLY A 205 20.06 4.43 11.39
C GLY A 205 20.02 3.72 10.03
N LEU A 206 18.86 3.77 9.35
CA LEU A 206 18.68 3.23 8.01
C LEU A 206 19.46 4.05 6.96
N PRO A 207 19.91 3.43 5.86
CA PRO A 207 20.58 4.18 4.77
C PRO A 207 19.59 5.13 4.09
N TRP A 208 20.10 6.21 3.49
CA TRP A 208 19.24 7.15 2.76
C TRP A 208 18.48 6.51 1.60
N MET A 209 19.11 5.60 0.87
CA MET A 209 18.48 4.74 -0.14
C MET A 209 18.93 3.29 0.06
N ASP A 210 18.08 2.35 -0.28
CA ASP A 210 18.40 0.93 -0.28
C ASP A 210 17.95 0.29 -1.60
N HIS A 211 18.94 -0.18 -2.38
CA HIS A 211 18.68 -0.75 -3.71
C HIS A 211 18.21 -2.21 -3.66
N SER A 212 18.25 -2.84 -2.49
CA SER A 212 17.67 -4.18 -2.29
C SER A 212 16.14 -4.18 -2.13
N GLY A 213 15.55 -2.99 -1.96
CA GLY A 213 14.12 -2.81 -1.73
C GLY A 213 13.71 -2.80 -0.26
N ARG A 214 14.68 -2.75 0.66
CA ARG A 214 14.40 -2.56 2.10
C ARG A 214 14.07 -1.08 2.39
N ILE A 215 13.47 -0.86 3.55
CA ILE A 215 13.13 0.49 4.01
C ILE A 215 14.38 1.36 4.14
N SER A 216 14.30 2.57 3.61
CA SER A 216 15.36 3.59 3.64
C SER A 216 14.93 4.80 4.45
N SER A 217 15.89 5.64 4.87
CA SER A 217 15.57 6.91 5.53
C SER A 217 14.71 7.82 4.65
N ALA A 218 14.93 7.83 3.33
CA ALA A 218 14.08 8.58 2.41
C ALA A 218 12.64 8.08 2.42
N ALA A 219 12.43 6.75 2.45
CA ALA A 219 11.11 6.15 2.57
C ALA A 219 10.42 6.55 3.88
N VAL A 220 11.13 6.47 5.02
CA VAL A 220 10.57 6.83 6.34
C VAL A 220 10.16 8.30 6.40
N LYS A 221 11.06 9.21 5.98
CA LYS A 221 10.78 10.66 5.98
C LYS A 221 9.63 11.02 5.04
N SER A 222 9.55 10.39 3.88
CA SER A 222 8.46 10.58 2.93
C SER A 222 7.13 10.06 3.48
N GLN A 223 7.15 8.92 4.17
CA GLN A 223 5.95 8.37 4.83
C GLN A 223 5.49 9.27 5.98
N LEU A 224 6.40 9.82 6.81
CA LEU A 224 6.08 10.83 7.83
C LEU A 224 5.44 12.07 7.20
N ALA A 225 6.02 12.58 6.10
CA ALA A 225 5.45 13.72 5.38
C ALA A 225 4.01 13.44 4.91
N LYS A 226 3.77 12.25 4.34
CA LYS A 226 2.45 11.80 3.89
C LYS A 226 1.45 11.67 5.05
N VAL A 227 1.88 11.12 6.18
CA VAL A 227 1.06 11.00 7.40
C VAL A 227 0.69 12.38 7.93
N TYR A 228 1.65 13.28 8.09
CA TYR A 228 1.41 14.64 8.57
C TYR A 228 0.49 15.43 7.62
N LEU A 229 0.72 15.32 6.31
CA LEU A 229 -0.16 15.95 5.31
C LEU A 229 -1.61 15.44 5.41
N THR A 230 -1.79 14.15 5.67
CA THR A 230 -3.10 13.55 5.89
C THR A 230 -3.74 14.06 7.19
N MET A 231 -2.98 14.12 8.29
CA MET A 231 -3.46 14.62 9.58
C MET A 231 -3.80 16.12 9.54
N ALA A 232 -3.12 16.89 8.66
CA ALA A 232 -3.44 18.30 8.44
C ALA A 232 -4.83 18.49 7.81
N GLY A 233 -5.22 17.59 6.89
CA GLY A 233 -6.53 17.54 6.24
C GLY A 233 -7.58 16.76 7.02
N PHE A 234 -8.69 16.42 6.35
CA PHE A 234 -9.77 15.62 6.93
C PHE A 234 -9.35 14.14 7.12
N PRO A 235 -9.94 13.42 8.10
CA PRO A 235 -10.97 13.90 9.06
C PRO A 235 -10.39 14.65 10.27
N LEU A 236 -9.10 14.50 10.61
CA LEU A 236 -8.53 15.05 11.83
C LEU A 236 -8.43 16.59 11.78
N ASN A 237 -8.23 17.15 10.60
CA ASN A 237 -8.20 18.59 10.32
C ASN A 237 -7.29 19.38 11.28
N ARG A 238 -6.07 18.84 11.54
CA ARG A 238 -5.09 19.45 12.46
C ARG A 238 -4.44 20.74 11.91
N GLY A 239 -4.65 21.04 10.64
CA GLY A 239 -4.32 22.32 10.01
C GLY A 239 -2.84 22.66 9.99
N ASN A 240 -2.54 23.94 10.21
CA ASN A 240 -1.25 24.55 9.92
C ASN A 240 -0.04 23.87 10.59
N GLN A 241 -0.16 23.44 11.83
CA GLN A 241 0.92 22.75 12.54
C GLN A 241 1.37 21.47 11.79
N TYR A 242 0.43 20.69 11.31
CA TYR A 242 0.72 19.44 10.61
C TYR A 242 1.14 19.66 9.15
N TYR A 243 0.65 20.71 8.50
CA TYR A 243 1.22 21.16 7.22
C TYR A 243 2.70 21.53 7.37
N GLN A 244 3.08 22.25 8.45
CA GLN A 244 4.48 22.57 8.71
C GLN A 244 5.34 21.32 8.93
N LEU A 245 4.85 20.32 9.67
CA LEU A 245 5.54 19.05 9.87
C LEU A 245 5.71 18.29 8.54
N ALA A 246 4.68 18.27 7.68
CA ALA A 246 4.74 17.66 6.36
C ALA A 246 5.74 18.37 5.45
N ALA A 247 5.74 19.70 5.45
CA ALA A 247 6.69 20.51 4.68
C ALA A 247 8.14 20.23 5.15
N ASN A 248 8.39 20.20 6.46
CA ASN A 248 9.71 19.95 7.02
C ASN A 248 10.23 18.55 6.61
N LYS A 249 9.43 17.50 6.74
CA LYS A 249 9.85 16.14 6.36
C LYS A 249 10.07 15.98 4.87
N SER A 250 9.25 16.60 4.05
CA SER A 250 9.45 16.63 2.60
C SER A 250 10.72 17.41 2.23
N LEU A 251 10.99 18.52 2.91
CA LEU A 251 12.18 19.35 2.71
C LEU A 251 13.46 18.57 2.99
N GLU A 252 13.52 17.79 4.08
CA GLU A 252 14.68 16.95 4.41
C GLU A 252 15.07 16.02 3.24
N VAL A 253 14.07 15.41 2.58
CA VAL A 253 14.29 14.54 1.41
C VAL A 253 14.73 15.34 0.19
N ILE A 254 14.12 16.51 -0.04
CA ILE A 254 14.47 17.40 -1.17
C ILE A 254 15.90 17.93 -1.04
N GLU A 255 16.31 18.35 0.16
CA GLU A 255 17.67 18.81 0.42
C GLU A 255 18.71 17.72 0.19
N TYR A 256 18.44 16.50 0.69
CA TYR A 256 19.31 15.37 0.41
C TYR A 256 19.40 15.08 -1.10
N ALA A 257 18.27 15.05 -1.80
CA ALA A 257 18.21 14.82 -3.24
C ALA A 257 19.00 15.88 -4.03
N ASN A 258 18.88 17.15 -3.65
CA ASN A 258 19.62 18.24 -4.28
C ASN A 258 21.13 18.12 -4.09
N GLY A 259 21.59 17.65 -2.92
CA GLY A 259 23.00 17.36 -2.64
C GLY A 259 23.50 16.05 -3.27
N ASN A 260 22.58 15.11 -3.62
CA ASN A 260 22.88 13.77 -4.10
C ASN A 260 22.01 13.38 -5.30
N PRO A 261 22.05 14.11 -6.43
CA PRO A 261 21.11 13.92 -7.55
C PRO A 261 21.27 12.57 -8.27
N GLY A 262 22.35 11.85 -8.06
CA GLY A 262 22.56 10.49 -8.53
C GLY A 262 21.93 9.42 -7.62
N SER A 263 21.55 9.78 -6.40
CA SER A 263 20.88 8.90 -5.43
C SER A 263 19.36 9.05 -5.48
N ILE A 264 18.86 10.29 -5.38
CA ILE A 264 17.43 10.60 -5.44
C ILE A 264 17.19 11.70 -6.47
N ASN A 265 16.33 11.42 -7.44
CA ASN A 265 15.90 12.37 -8.48
C ASN A 265 14.65 11.86 -9.20
N LEU A 266 14.05 12.70 -10.03
CA LEU A 266 13.06 12.26 -11.01
C LEU A 266 13.75 11.50 -12.15
N TYR A 267 13.11 10.45 -12.66
CA TYR A 267 13.50 9.88 -13.92
C TYR A 267 13.25 10.88 -15.05
N PRO A 268 14.17 11.00 -16.02
CA PRO A 268 14.00 11.94 -17.14
C PRO A 268 12.88 11.51 -18.09
N ASN A 269 12.58 10.22 -18.17
CA ASN A 269 11.53 9.66 -19.01
C ASN A 269 10.51 8.90 -18.17
N TYR A 270 9.23 9.02 -18.51
CA TYR A 270 8.17 8.29 -17.82
C TYR A 270 8.25 6.77 -17.99
N GLY A 271 8.75 6.28 -19.13
CA GLY A 271 8.98 4.85 -19.36
C GLY A 271 9.99 4.21 -18.40
N ASP A 272 10.87 5.02 -17.78
CA ASP A 272 11.82 4.54 -16.77
C ASP A 272 11.13 4.13 -15.46
N LEU A 273 9.94 4.67 -15.18
CA LEU A 273 9.14 4.33 -13.99
C LEU A 273 8.62 2.88 -14.02
N HIS A 274 8.37 2.35 -15.20
CA HIS A 274 7.83 0.98 -15.36
C HIS A 274 8.83 0.01 -15.97
N ASN A 275 10.12 0.31 -15.87
CA ASN A 275 11.19 -0.59 -16.26
C ASN A 275 11.64 -1.40 -15.03
N GLU A 276 11.51 -2.73 -15.08
CA GLU A 276 11.89 -3.61 -13.97
C GLU A 276 13.35 -3.47 -13.54
N ASN A 277 14.25 -3.02 -14.45
CA ASN A 277 15.66 -2.79 -14.14
C ASN A 277 15.92 -1.51 -13.33
N ASN A 278 14.92 -0.64 -13.19
CA ASN A 278 15.02 0.63 -12.49
C ASN A 278 14.39 0.59 -11.07
N GLY A 279 13.93 -0.55 -10.62
CA GLY A 279 13.36 -0.68 -9.27
C GLY A 279 14.33 -0.22 -8.17
N ASN A 280 13.78 0.38 -7.11
CA ASN A 280 14.50 0.81 -5.89
C ASN A 280 15.64 1.81 -6.15
N ARG A 281 15.51 2.66 -7.16
CA ARG A 281 16.53 3.64 -7.56
C ARG A 281 15.89 5.00 -7.83
N LEU A 282 16.69 6.06 -7.73
CA LEU A 282 16.34 7.44 -8.09
C LEU A 282 14.97 7.88 -7.54
N GLU A 283 13.92 7.74 -8.34
CA GLU A 283 12.59 8.21 -8.01
C GLU A 283 11.83 7.24 -7.11
N HIS A 284 12.16 5.94 -7.14
CA HIS A 284 11.49 4.89 -6.39
C HIS A 284 12.05 4.81 -4.95
N LEU A 285 11.40 5.50 -4.02
CA LEU A 285 11.84 5.56 -2.62
C LEU A 285 11.36 4.36 -1.80
N PHE A 286 10.21 3.78 -2.14
CA PHE A 286 9.70 2.55 -1.55
C PHE A 286 8.77 1.81 -2.51
N MET A 287 8.95 0.49 -2.64
CA MET A 287 8.20 -0.37 -3.56
C MET A 287 7.86 -1.71 -2.93
N ILE A 288 6.73 -2.30 -3.31
CA ILE A 288 6.46 -3.73 -3.06
C ILE A 288 7.30 -4.54 -4.05
N GLN A 289 8.07 -5.49 -3.51
CA GLN A 289 9.03 -6.29 -4.28
C GLN A 289 8.37 -7.52 -4.88
N TYR A 290 8.63 -7.77 -6.17
CA TYR A 290 8.18 -8.94 -6.89
C TYR A 290 9.34 -9.63 -7.61
N ASN A 291 9.25 -10.96 -7.74
CA ASN A 291 10.19 -11.79 -8.47
C ASN A 291 9.47 -13.00 -9.04
N VAL A 292 9.53 -13.22 -10.34
CA VAL A 292 8.79 -14.30 -11.02
C VAL A 292 9.10 -15.70 -10.51
N ILE A 293 10.30 -15.90 -9.93
CA ILE A 293 10.71 -17.22 -9.40
C ILE A 293 10.02 -17.52 -8.06
N VAL A 294 9.79 -16.49 -7.24
CA VAL A 294 9.24 -16.63 -5.88
C VAL A 294 7.79 -16.17 -5.82
N ALA A 295 7.53 -14.96 -6.30
CA ALA A 295 6.20 -14.34 -6.32
C ALA A 295 6.20 -13.24 -7.40
N GLY A 296 5.75 -13.56 -8.60
CA GLY A 296 5.64 -12.60 -9.70
C GLY A 296 4.50 -11.61 -9.50
N ASN A 297 4.66 -10.40 -10.05
CA ASN A 297 3.61 -9.38 -10.03
C ASN A 297 2.46 -9.80 -10.96
N PRO A 298 1.25 -10.05 -10.44
CA PRO A 298 0.12 -10.48 -11.24
C PRO A 298 -0.64 -9.31 -11.90
N MET A 299 -0.37 -8.07 -11.49
CA MET A 299 -1.17 -6.89 -11.88
C MET A 299 -1.06 -6.56 -13.38
N ASN A 300 0.03 -6.97 -14.02
CA ASN A 300 0.28 -6.64 -15.43
C ASN A 300 -0.87 -7.06 -16.38
N ASN A 301 -1.67 -8.04 -15.99
CA ASN A 301 -2.80 -8.53 -16.78
C ASN A 301 -4.08 -7.70 -16.62
N MET A 302 -4.15 -6.78 -15.65
CA MET A 302 -5.35 -6.00 -15.33
C MET A 302 -5.56 -4.83 -16.29
N PHE A 303 -4.49 -4.30 -16.86
CA PHE A 303 -4.49 -3.05 -17.63
C PHE A 303 -4.65 -3.20 -19.14
N PRO A 304 -4.22 -4.31 -19.80
CA PRO A 304 -4.45 -4.49 -21.23
C PRO A 304 -5.92 -4.68 -21.55
N ASN A 305 -6.30 -4.25 -22.77
CA ASN A 305 -7.65 -4.37 -23.28
C ASN A 305 -8.20 -5.80 -23.28
N PHE A 306 -9.50 -5.92 -23.04
CA PHE A 306 -10.24 -7.18 -23.14
C PHE A 306 -10.60 -7.56 -24.59
N LYS A 307 -10.66 -6.60 -25.51
CA LYS A 307 -11.04 -6.81 -26.91
C LYS A 307 -10.14 -7.85 -27.57
N PRO A 308 -10.68 -8.80 -28.34
CA PRO A 308 -9.88 -9.72 -29.11
C PRO A 308 -9.03 -8.93 -30.10
N VAL A 309 -7.74 -8.94 -29.88
CA VAL A 309 -6.77 -8.32 -30.78
C VAL A 309 -6.23 -9.43 -31.68
N THR A 310 -6.15 -9.17 -32.98
CA THR A 310 -5.73 -10.13 -34.00
C THR A 310 -4.24 -10.43 -33.99
N PHE A 311 -3.52 -10.19 -32.90
CA PHE A 311 -2.13 -10.57 -32.75
C PHE A 311 -1.97 -11.81 -31.86
N GLN A 312 -0.93 -12.57 -32.09
CA GLN A 312 -0.62 -13.77 -31.33
C GLN A 312 -0.21 -13.40 -29.90
N GLY A 313 -1.10 -13.58 -28.95
CA GLY A 313 -0.84 -13.38 -27.53
C GLY A 313 -2.14 -13.33 -26.73
N PRO A 314 -2.10 -13.64 -25.42
CA PRO A 314 -3.27 -13.52 -24.59
C PRO A 314 -3.67 -12.04 -24.49
N SER A 315 -4.94 -11.75 -24.74
CA SER A 315 -5.56 -10.48 -24.39
C SER A 315 -5.46 -10.27 -22.88
N GLY A 316 -5.34 -9.03 -22.44
CA GLY A 316 -5.51 -8.68 -21.05
C GLY A 316 -6.98 -8.79 -20.63
N THR A 317 -7.28 -8.34 -19.42
CA THR A 317 -8.64 -8.42 -18.87
C THR A 317 -9.43 -7.12 -18.99
N GLY A 318 -8.78 -5.99 -19.27
CA GLY A 318 -9.42 -4.67 -19.28
C GLY A 318 -10.12 -4.34 -17.97
N SER A 319 -9.61 -4.87 -16.86
CA SER A 319 -10.25 -4.70 -15.55
C SER A 319 -10.14 -3.28 -15.01
N THR A 320 -9.14 -2.55 -15.47
CA THR A 320 -8.98 -1.12 -15.18
C THR A 320 -8.49 -0.43 -16.43
N VAL A 321 -9.34 0.38 -17.00
CA VAL A 321 -9.04 1.22 -18.18
C VAL A 321 -9.35 2.67 -17.84
N PRO A 322 -8.62 3.66 -18.39
CA PRO A 322 -8.90 5.05 -18.08
C PRO A 322 -10.27 5.45 -18.61
N THR A 323 -10.96 6.37 -17.93
CA THR A 323 -12.07 7.07 -18.57
C THR A 323 -11.53 7.98 -19.67
N ILE A 324 -12.29 8.15 -20.75
CA ILE A 324 -11.86 9.00 -21.86
C ILE A 324 -11.78 10.48 -21.43
N GLU A 325 -12.65 10.87 -20.51
CA GLU A 325 -12.68 12.21 -19.94
C GLU A 325 -11.40 12.49 -19.14
N PHE A 326 -10.95 11.56 -18.29
CA PHE A 326 -9.71 11.71 -17.56
C PHE A 326 -8.49 11.76 -18.50
N TYR A 327 -8.44 10.89 -19.50
CA TYR A 327 -7.39 10.91 -20.51
C TYR A 327 -7.35 12.25 -21.27
N ASN A 328 -8.50 12.81 -21.62
CA ASN A 328 -8.61 14.09 -22.34
C ASN A 328 -8.41 15.31 -21.44
N SER A 329 -8.37 15.16 -20.10
CA SER A 329 -8.17 16.27 -19.17
C SER A 329 -6.72 16.74 -19.08
N TYR A 330 -5.77 15.99 -19.66
CA TYR A 330 -4.37 16.39 -19.72
C TYR A 330 -4.18 17.56 -20.68
N GLU A 331 -3.25 18.45 -20.36
CA GLU A 331 -2.96 19.63 -21.18
C GLU A 331 -2.41 19.24 -22.56
N PRO A 332 -2.69 20.01 -23.62
CA PRO A 332 -2.10 19.75 -24.93
C PRO A 332 -0.57 19.70 -24.89
N GLY A 333 0.02 18.65 -25.42
CA GLY A 333 1.48 18.44 -25.43
C GLY A 333 2.03 17.75 -24.19
N ASP A 334 1.17 17.41 -23.22
CA ASP A 334 1.59 16.67 -22.02
C ASP A 334 2.20 15.33 -22.42
N ARG A 335 3.45 15.12 -21.98
CA ARG A 335 4.20 13.91 -22.30
C ARG A 335 3.60 12.64 -21.70
N ARG A 336 2.79 12.75 -20.66
CA ARG A 336 2.15 11.62 -19.98
C ARG A 336 1.10 10.92 -20.85
N VAL A 337 0.52 11.61 -21.82
CA VAL A 337 -0.45 11.03 -22.78
C VAL A 337 0.17 10.64 -24.13
N ILE A 338 1.48 10.81 -24.31
CA ILE A 338 2.15 10.33 -25.52
C ILE A 338 2.17 8.80 -25.50
N ASN A 339 1.66 8.20 -26.57
CA ASN A 339 1.51 6.76 -26.74
C ASN A 339 2.81 6.00 -26.43
N GLN A 340 2.77 5.07 -25.47
CA GLN A 340 3.88 4.21 -25.04
C GLN A 340 5.14 4.95 -24.53
N GLU A 341 5.04 6.25 -24.27
CA GLU A 341 6.10 7.04 -23.63
C GLU A 341 5.70 7.45 -22.21
N GLY A 342 4.43 7.86 -22.04
CA GLY A 342 3.87 8.35 -20.79
C GLY A 342 3.17 7.28 -19.96
N PHE A 343 1.95 7.60 -19.53
CA PHE A 343 1.14 6.75 -18.66
C PHE A 343 0.09 5.93 -19.40
N PHE A 344 -0.05 6.17 -20.71
CA PHE A 344 -1.08 5.55 -21.54
C PHE A 344 -0.50 4.99 -22.83
N TYR A 345 -1.23 4.05 -23.43
CA TYR A 345 -1.00 3.58 -24.78
C TYR A 345 -2.33 3.45 -25.53
N THR A 346 -2.30 3.72 -26.84
CA THR A 346 -3.47 3.67 -27.73
C THR A 346 -3.28 2.67 -28.85
N SER A 347 -2.09 2.07 -28.96
CA SER A 347 -1.78 1.08 -29.99
C SER A 347 -0.81 0.02 -29.49
N TYR A 348 -0.91 -1.19 -30.04
CA TYR A 348 0.11 -2.23 -29.94
C TYR A 348 0.91 -2.32 -31.24
N PHE A 349 2.14 -2.82 -31.14
CA PHE A 349 2.87 -3.27 -32.31
C PHE A 349 2.40 -4.67 -32.70
N THR A 350 2.16 -4.90 -33.99
CA THR A 350 1.81 -6.23 -34.51
C THR A 350 3.05 -7.11 -34.56
N ASN A 351 2.92 -8.38 -34.15
CA ASN A 351 4.00 -9.35 -34.20
C ASN A 351 4.60 -9.45 -35.63
N GLY A 352 5.85 -8.99 -35.76
CA GLY A 352 6.66 -9.16 -36.97
C GLY A 352 6.31 -8.29 -38.18
N SER A 353 5.19 -7.57 -38.17
CA SER A 353 4.83 -6.69 -39.31
C SER A 353 5.29 -5.24 -39.16
N GLY A 354 5.66 -4.84 -37.95
CA GLY A 354 6.09 -3.47 -37.66
C GLY A 354 4.99 -2.39 -37.69
N ALA A 355 3.76 -2.77 -38.05
CA ALA A 355 2.63 -1.83 -38.07
C ALA A 355 1.92 -1.81 -36.72
N PRO A 356 1.66 -0.64 -36.12
CA PRO A 356 0.90 -0.52 -34.89
C PRO A 356 -0.55 -0.89 -35.13
N PHE A 357 -1.14 -1.62 -34.14
CA PHE A 357 -2.57 -1.91 -34.11
C PHE A 357 -3.26 -0.83 -33.27
N ASP A 358 -4.19 -0.09 -33.87
CA ASP A 358 -4.99 0.93 -33.17
C ASP A 358 -6.03 0.24 -32.26
N LEU A 359 -6.03 0.56 -30.98
CA LEU A 359 -6.96 0.03 -30.01
C LEU A 359 -8.28 0.80 -29.98
N GLY A 360 -8.34 1.97 -30.57
CA GLY A 360 -9.50 2.84 -30.59
C GLY A 360 -9.85 3.49 -29.25
N ALA A 361 -9.00 3.29 -28.22
CA ALA A 361 -9.14 3.85 -26.89
C ALA A 361 -7.78 3.87 -26.17
N PRO A 362 -7.58 4.74 -25.18
CA PRO A 362 -6.39 4.70 -24.32
C PRO A 362 -6.47 3.57 -23.30
N TYR A 363 -5.31 3.00 -22.98
CA TYR A 363 -5.12 2.00 -21.92
C TYR A 363 -3.96 2.41 -21.01
N ILE A 364 -3.95 1.93 -19.76
CA ILE A 364 -2.94 2.31 -18.77
C ILE A 364 -1.60 1.63 -19.09
N PHE A 365 -0.56 2.44 -19.33
CA PHE A 365 0.80 1.99 -19.58
C PHE A 365 1.66 1.99 -18.31
N LYS A 366 1.25 2.69 -17.29
CA LYS A 366 1.99 2.94 -16.05
C LYS A 366 2.44 1.67 -15.30
N HIS A 367 1.69 0.58 -15.44
CA HIS A 367 2.00 -0.73 -14.85
C HIS A 367 2.41 -1.77 -15.90
N PHE A 368 2.75 -1.33 -17.10
CA PHE A 368 3.11 -2.21 -18.20
C PHE A 368 4.63 -2.44 -18.21
N ASN A 369 5.07 -3.68 -17.92
CA ASN A 369 6.49 -4.00 -17.92
C ASN A 369 7.02 -4.23 -19.34
N ARG A 370 7.43 -3.16 -20.00
CA ARG A 370 7.97 -3.20 -21.36
C ARG A 370 9.23 -4.05 -21.50
N ALA A 371 10.09 -4.08 -20.47
CA ALA A 371 11.32 -4.85 -20.50
C ALA A 371 11.06 -6.36 -20.58
N ALA A 372 10.06 -6.86 -19.85
CA ALA A 372 9.67 -8.27 -19.86
C ALA A 372 8.86 -8.65 -21.11
N LEU A 373 8.14 -7.70 -21.71
CA LEU A 373 7.23 -7.96 -22.84
C LEU A 373 7.90 -7.79 -24.21
N GLY A 374 9.17 -7.36 -24.24
CA GLY A 374 9.95 -7.17 -25.46
C GLY A 374 9.50 -5.97 -26.30
N THR A 375 10.14 -5.81 -27.46
CA THR A 375 9.97 -4.65 -28.37
C THR A 375 8.53 -4.51 -28.89
N PHE A 376 7.76 -5.58 -28.89
CA PHE A 376 6.41 -5.63 -29.46
C PHE A 376 5.29 -5.47 -28.43
N GLY A 377 5.62 -5.36 -27.14
CA GLY A 377 4.66 -5.01 -26.10
C GLY A 377 3.46 -5.96 -25.99
N VAL A 378 3.68 -7.27 -26.22
CA VAL A 378 2.60 -8.25 -26.09
C VAL A 378 2.33 -8.50 -24.61
N PRO A 379 1.13 -8.18 -24.09
CA PRO A 379 0.78 -8.50 -22.72
C PRO A 379 0.57 -10.00 -22.62
N GLY A 380 1.60 -10.74 -22.30
CA GLY A 380 1.55 -12.18 -22.36
C GLY A 380 1.85 -12.91 -21.08
N ASN A 381 2.38 -12.23 -20.09
CA ASN A 381 2.79 -12.88 -18.87
C ASN A 381 2.07 -12.27 -17.67
N ARG A 382 1.22 -13.06 -17.02
CA ARG A 382 0.52 -12.67 -15.79
C ARG A 382 1.47 -12.37 -14.65
N ALA A 383 2.68 -12.96 -14.66
CA ALA A 383 3.68 -12.78 -13.63
C ALA A 383 4.94 -12.13 -14.23
N ASN A 384 5.42 -11.05 -13.64
CA ASN A 384 6.63 -10.36 -14.03
C ASN A 384 7.37 -9.81 -12.80
N ASN A 385 8.57 -9.24 -13.02
CA ASN A 385 9.44 -8.70 -11.97
C ASN A 385 9.18 -7.23 -11.64
N LEU A 386 8.18 -6.58 -12.27
CA LEU A 386 7.94 -5.16 -12.03
C LEU A 386 7.46 -4.94 -10.60
N ASN A 387 8.25 -4.21 -9.82
CA ASN A 387 7.87 -3.79 -8.48
C ASN A 387 6.79 -2.71 -8.53
N VAL A 388 5.96 -2.63 -7.49
CA VAL A 388 4.89 -1.64 -7.40
C VAL A 388 5.34 -0.47 -6.51
N PRO A 389 5.44 0.75 -7.05
CA PRO A 389 5.84 1.92 -6.28
C PRO A 389 4.73 2.32 -5.29
N LEU A 390 5.13 2.57 -4.03
CA LEU A 390 4.28 3.09 -2.97
C LEU A 390 4.63 4.54 -2.61
N ILE A 391 5.91 4.90 -2.77
CA ILE A 391 6.40 6.25 -2.55
C ILE A 391 7.40 6.60 -3.65
N ARG A 392 7.10 7.66 -4.39
CA ARG A 392 8.01 8.22 -5.41
C ARG A 392 8.47 9.63 -5.02
N TYR A 393 9.65 10.02 -5.49
CA TYR A 393 10.16 11.37 -5.25
C TYR A 393 9.27 12.47 -5.85
N ALA A 394 8.55 12.18 -6.95
CA ALA A 394 7.55 13.10 -7.49
C ALA A 394 6.46 13.45 -6.46
N GLU A 395 5.99 12.46 -5.68
CA GLU A 395 5.02 12.71 -4.61
C GLU A 395 5.61 13.60 -3.51
N VAL A 396 6.89 13.41 -3.15
CA VAL A 396 7.56 14.24 -2.13
C VAL A 396 7.63 15.70 -2.56
N LEU A 397 7.95 15.97 -3.82
CA LEU A 397 7.95 17.32 -4.37
C LEU A 397 6.57 17.97 -4.29
N LEU A 398 5.52 17.23 -4.62
CA LEU A 398 4.14 17.72 -4.59
C LEU A 398 3.60 17.85 -3.16
N MET A 399 4.00 16.96 -2.22
CA MET A 399 3.69 17.10 -0.79
C MET A 399 4.32 18.38 -0.20
N TYR A 400 5.58 18.65 -0.55
CA TYR A 400 6.22 19.90 -0.13
C TYR A 400 5.51 21.13 -0.68
N ALA A 401 5.21 21.12 -1.98
CA ALA A 401 4.55 22.24 -2.65
C ALA A 401 3.18 22.55 -2.02
N GLU A 402 2.38 21.50 -1.75
CA GLU A 402 1.08 21.62 -1.08
C GLU A 402 1.24 22.14 0.35
N ALA A 403 2.02 21.44 1.17
CA ALA A 403 2.15 21.75 2.59
C ALA A 403 2.72 23.17 2.82
N GLN A 404 3.76 23.56 2.06
CA GLN A 404 4.34 24.90 2.15
C GLN A 404 3.34 25.98 1.75
N ASN A 405 2.51 25.72 0.74
CA ASN A 405 1.46 26.65 0.34
C ASN A 405 0.43 26.90 1.46
N GLU A 406 0.05 25.85 2.18
CA GLU A 406 -0.92 25.96 3.29
C GLU A 406 -0.33 26.66 4.50
N VAL A 407 0.98 26.58 4.74
CA VAL A 407 1.67 27.25 5.87
C VAL A 407 1.78 28.75 5.65
N GLY A 408 2.21 29.18 4.49
CA GLY A 408 2.54 30.59 4.27
C GLY A 408 2.44 31.07 2.83
N GLY A 409 1.72 30.35 1.97
CA GLY A 409 1.66 30.60 0.54
C GLY A 409 2.84 29.98 -0.22
N PRO A 410 2.81 30.03 -1.57
CA PRO A 410 3.85 29.43 -2.38
C PRO A 410 5.16 30.24 -2.25
N ASN A 411 6.25 29.55 -1.99
CA ASN A 411 7.61 30.11 -2.01
C ASN A 411 8.38 29.60 -3.26
N ALA A 412 9.61 30.10 -3.44
CA ALA A 412 10.44 29.73 -4.58
C ALA A 412 10.70 28.22 -4.70
N LEU A 413 10.89 27.51 -3.56
CA LEU A 413 11.14 26.07 -3.56
C LEU A 413 9.85 25.27 -3.83
N ALA A 414 8.70 25.68 -3.31
CA ALA A 414 7.40 25.08 -3.60
C ALA A 414 7.07 25.20 -5.08
N HIS A 415 7.29 26.39 -5.64
CA HIS A 415 7.13 26.63 -7.08
C HIS A 415 8.10 25.77 -7.91
N ALA A 416 9.39 25.72 -7.54
CA ALA A 416 10.38 24.88 -8.20
C ALA A 416 10.03 23.39 -8.14
N SER A 417 9.43 22.93 -7.03
CA SER A 417 8.97 21.54 -6.86
C SER A 417 7.85 21.18 -7.84
N LEU A 418 6.83 22.03 -7.95
CA LEU A 418 5.77 21.89 -8.95
C LEU A 418 6.34 21.96 -10.37
N LYS A 419 7.20 22.94 -10.63
CA LYS A 419 7.81 23.16 -11.95
C LYS A 419 8.62 21.95 -12.43
N ARG A 420 9.38 21.27 -11.55
CA ARG A 420 10.14 20.06 -11.91
C ARG A 420 9.26 18.94 -12.47
N ILE A 421 8.07 18.75 -11.92
CA ILE A 421 7.11 17.75 -12.42
C ILE A 421 6.58 18.17 -13.77
N ARG A 422 6.15 19.44 -13.91
CA ARG A 422 5.60 20.00 -15.15
C ARG A 422 6.65 20.08 -16.28
N ASP A 423 7.89 20.42 -15.97
CA ASP A 423 9.00 20.40 -16.93
C ASP A 423 9.24 19.01 -17.52
N ARG A 424 9.18 17.94 -16.68
CA ARG A 424 9.25 16.57 -17.18
C ARG A 424 8.09 16.24 -18.12
N ALA A 425 6.91 16.73 -17.82
CA ALA A 425 5.71 16.60 -18.65
C ALA A 425 5.74 17.51 -19.90
N ARG A 426 6.76 18.35 -20.06
CA ARG A 426 6.89 19.38 -21.13
C ARG A 426 5.79 20.44 -21.06
N LEU A 427 5.34 20.77 -19.87
CA LEU A 427 4.31 21.78 -19.62
C LEU A 427 4.93 23.06 -19.07
N GLU A 428 4.42 24.19 -19.53
CA GLU A 428 4.78 25.47 -18.94
C GLU A 428 4.19 25.61 -17.54
N THR A 429 4.96 26.22 -16.64
CA THR A 429 4.51 26.58 -15.31
C THR A 429 4.46 28.09 -15.21
N PRO A 430 3.31 28.71 -14.88
CA PRO A 430 3.23 30.14 -14.66
C PRO A 430 4.30 30.62 -13.67
N ALA A 431 4.76 31.86 -13.80
CA ALA A 431 5.75 32.41 -12.88
C ALA A 431 5.21 32.47 -11.44
N LEU A 432 6.08 32.38 -10.44
CA LEU A 432 5.68 32.40 -9.02
C LEU A 432 4.77 33.59 -8.69
N GLY A 433 5.07 34.78 -9.23
CA GLY A 433 4.28 35.99 -8.99
C GLY A 433 2.88 36.01 -9.62
N GLU A 434 2.57 35.06 -10.48
CA GLU A 434 1.23 34.88 -11.06
C GLU A 434 0.31 34.03 -10.19
N PHE A 435 0.87 33.34 -9.19
CA PHE A 435 0.12 32.53 -8.25
C PHE A 435 -0.25 33.30 -6.98
N ASN A 436 -1.46 33.11 -6.52
CA ASN A 436 -1.83 33.28 -5.12
C ASN A 436 -1.98 31.90 -4.46
N ALA A 437 -2.21 31.85 -3.14
CA ALA A 437 -2.29 30.58 -2.42
C ALA A 437 -3.39 29.65 -2.97
N ASN A 438 -4.52 30.17 -3.42
CA ASN A 438 -5.62 29.35 -3.96
C ASN A 438 -5.29 28.78 -5.34
N SER A 439 -4.81 29.64 -6.26
CA SER A 439 -4.46 29.18 -7.62
C SER A 439 -3.28 28.22 -7.61
N PHE A 440 -2.31 28.40 -6.70
CA PHE A 440 -1.20 27.47 -6.53
C PHE A 440 -1.66 26.13 -5.96
N ARG A 441 -2.54 26.16 -4.94
CA ARG A 441 -3.17 24.96 -4.38
C ARG A 441 -3.83 24.10 -5.45
N GLU A 442 -4.69 24.71 -6.27
CA GLU A 442 -5.38 23.99 -7.34
C GLU A 442 -4.42 23.47 -8.41
N ALA A 443 -3.36 24.22 -8.74
CA ALA A 443 -2.32 23.75 -9.65
C ALA A 443 -1.59 22.52 -9.10
N VAL A 444 -1.22 22.52 -7.80
CA VAL A 444 -0.58 21.37 -7.16
C VAL A 444 -1.53 20.18 -7.07
N TRP A 445 -2.79 20.38 -6.71
CA TRP A 445 -3.77 19.30 -6.64
C TRP A 445 -4.02 18.69 -8.03
N ARG A 446 -4.19 19.49 -9.07
CA ARG A 446 -4.32 19.01 -10.46
C ARG A 446 -3.10 18.21 -10.88
N GLU A 447 -1.90 18.68 -10.56
CA GLU A 447 -0.67 17.97 -10.87
C GLU A 447 -0.57 16.64 -10.11
N ARG A 448 -1.05 16.56 -8.86
CA ARG A 448 -1.14 15.31 -8.11
C ARG A 448 -2.07 14.31 -8.80
N TRP A 449 -3.26 14.74 -9.26
CA TRP A 449 -4.19 13.88 -10.00
C TRP A 449 -3.58 13.31 -11.28
N HIS A 450 -2.91 14.14 -12.06
CA HIS A 450 -2.31 13.72 -13.32
C HIS A 450 -1.01 12.92 -13.15
N GLU A 451 -0.18 13.26 -12.17
CA GLU A 451 1.12 12.61 -11.95
C GLU A 451 0.99 11.29 -11.19
N LEU A 452 0.10 11.24 -10.20
CA LEU A 452 0.02 10.14 -9.23
C LEU A 452 -1.21 9.24 -9.46
N CYS A 453 -1.95 9.42 -10.56
CA CYS A 453 -3.06 8.53 -10.94
C CYS A 453 -2.60 7.07 -11.01
N TYR A 454 -3.49 6.16 -10.67
CA TYR A 454 -3.26 4.70 -10.66
C TYR A 454 -2.12 4.22 -9.74
N GLU A 455 -1.79 5.02 -8.71
CA GLU A 455 -0.82 4.66 -7.66
C GLU A 455 -1.44 4.61 -6.26
N GLN A 456 -2.78 4.49 -6.18
CA GLN A 456 -3.62 4.45 -4.96
C GLN A 456 -3.46 5.66 -4.04
N ILE A 457 -3.16 6.79 -4.63
CA ILE A 457 -3.03 8.07 -3.94
C ILE A 457 -4.31 8.89 -4.09
N THR A 458 -4.92 8.85 -5.27
CA THR A 458 -6.06 9.69 -5.65
C THR A 458 -7.23 9.54 -4.69
N TRP A 459 -7.64 8.32 -4.32
CA TRP A 459 -8.74 8.10 -3.39
C TRP A 459 -8.51 8.76 -2.03
N PHE A 460 -7.29 8.65 -1.50
CA PHE A 460 -6.96 9.28 -0.22
C PHE A 460 -6.83 10.80 -0.31
N ASP A 461 -6.40 11.34 -1.44
CA ASP A 461 -6.41 12.78 -1.70
C ASP A 461 -7.86 13.30 -1.74
N MET A 462 -8.77 12.60 -2.41
CA MET A 462 -10.21 12.93 -2.42
C MET A 462 -10.78 13.01 -1.00
N ILE A 463 -10.45 12.03 -0.15
CA ILE A 463 -10.96 11.97 1.23
C ILE A 463 -10.37 13.08 2.09
N ARG A 464 -9.02 13.27 2.10
CA ARG A 464 -8.38 14.26 2.97
C ARG A 464 -8.66 15.70 2.58
N LEU A 465 -8.89 15.96 1.29
CA LEU A 465 -9.19 17.28 0.75
C LEU A 465 -10.70 17.58 0.75
N ARG A 466 -11.56 16.55 0.82
CA ARG A 466 -13.00 16.65 0.53
C ARG A 466 -13.28 17.25 -0.84
N LYS A 467 -12.38 17.00 -1.80
CA LYS A 467 -12.44 17.50 -3.17
C LYS A 467 -12.20 16.37 -4.17
N VAL A 468 -12.77 16.52 -5.35
CA VAL A 468 -12.58 15.63 -6.50
C VAL A 468 -12.27 16.48 -7.71
N TYR A 469 -11.29 16.08 -8.49
CA TYR A 469 -10.99 16.72 -9.76
C TYR A 469 -12.14 16.46 -10.74
N ASN A 470 -12.58 17.52 -11.41
CA ASN A 470 -13.63 17.46 -12.41
C ASN A 470 -13.00 17.61 -13.80
N GLU A 471 -12.95 16.53 -14.54
CA GLU A 471 -12.30 16.40 -15.85
C GLU A 471 -12.94 17.31 -16.91
N LEU A 472 -14.22 17.64 -16.75
CA LEU A 472 -14.94 18.49 -17.72
C LEU A 472 -14.67 19.97 -17.53
N THR A 473 -14.38 20.39 -16.29
CA THR A 473 -14.18 21.81 -15.95
C THR A 473 -12.73 22.17 -15.67
N ASN A 474 -11.84 21.17 -15.55
CA ASN A 474 -10.47 21.31 -15.05
C ASN A 474 -10.37 21.97 -13.68
N GLY A 475 -11.42 21.84 -12.87
CA GLY A 475 -11.55 22.38 -11.52
C GLY A 475 -11.74 21.29 -10.47
N PHE A 476 -12.23 21.68 -9.30
CA PHE A 476 -12.45 20.76 -8.18
C PHE A 476 -13.84 20.89 -7.61
N ASP A 477 -14.59 19.80 -7.63
CA ASP A 477 -15.89 19.67 -6.97
C ASP A 477 -15.71 19.31 -5.50
N ASN A 478 -16.79 19.46 -4.71
CA ASN A 478 -16.85 18.86 -3.40
C ASN A 478 -17.01 17.34 -3.53
N PHE A 479 -16.38 16.58 -2.63
CA PHE A 479 -16.47 15.12 -2.63
C PHE A 479 -17.93 14.63 -2.63
N VAL A 480 -18.71 15.10 -1.64
CA VAL A 480 -20.13 14.74 -1.57
C VAL A 480 -20.90 15.47 -2.66
N GLY A 481 -21.58 14.70 -3.49
CA GLY A 481 -22.36 15.19 -4.61
C GLY A 481 -21.63 15.18 -5.95
N HIS A 482 -20.32 14.98 -5.98
CA HIS A 482 -19.60 14.76 -7.26
C HIS A 482 -20.11 13.47 -7.92
N VAL A 483 -20.41 13.52 -9.21
CA VAL A 483 -20.92 12.39 -9.98
C VAL A 483 -19.79 11.78 -10.80
N ASN A 484 -19.41 10.53 -10.50
CA ASN A 484 -18.43 9.80 -11.31
C ASN A 484 -18.99 9.56 -12.70
N LEU A 485 -18.32 10.07 -13.74
CA LEU A 485 -18.80 10.01 -15.12
C LEU A 485 -18.96 8.56 -15.62
N SER A 486 -18.07 7.65 -15.20
CA SER A 486 -18.10 6.23 -15.62
C SER A 486 -19.33 5.46 -15.14
N SER A 487 -19.84 5.77 -13.96
CA SER A 487 -20.97 5.07 -13.33
C SER A 487 -22.24 5.90 -13.25
N ASN A 488 -22.16 7.20 -13.50
CA ASN A 488 -23.24 8.16 -13.29
C ASN A 488 -23.80 8.11 -11.84
N GLN A 489 -22.95 7.82 -10.87
CA GLN A 489 -23.31 7.73 -9.45
C GLN A 489 -22.64 8.82 -8.64
N PRO A 490 -23.36 9.45 -7.70
CA PRO A 490 -22.78 10.47 -6.85
C PRO A 490 -21.98 9.86 -5.70
N LEU A 491 -20.86 10.48 -5.37
CA LEU A 491 -20.16 10.25 -4.12
C LEU A 491 -21.02 10.76 -2.94
N ARG A 492 -21.11 9.97 -1.88
CA ARG A 492 -21.93 10.22 -0.69
C ARG A 492 -21.08 10.22 0.58
N ASN A 493 -21.61 10.65 1.70
CA ASN A 493 -20.91 10.63 2.99
C ASN A 493 -20.41 9.23 3.37
N MET A 494 -21.20 8.18 3.10
CA MET A 494 -20.78 6.81 3.37
C MET A 494 -19.44 6.45 2.71
N HIS A 495 -19.16 6.99 1.52
CA HIS A 495 -17.93 6.65 0.77
C HIS A 495 -16.67 7.30 1.37
N LEU A 496 -16.78 8.11 2.41
CA LEU A 496 -15.63 8.66 3.14
C LEU A 496 -14.89 7.60 3.96
N LEU A 497 -15.54 6.49 4.27
CA LEU A 497 -14.96 5.30 4.90
C LEU A 497 -15.44 4.06 4.14
N MET A 498 -14.66 3.00 4.21
CA MET A 498 -15.10 1.69 3.75
C MET A 498 -15.95 1.01 4.83
N PRO A 499 -16.88 0.11 4.44
CA PRO A 499 -17.61 -0.69 5.43
C PRO A 499 -16.66 -1.66 6.12
N TYR A 500 -16.86 -1.93 7.41
CA TYR A 500 -16.18 -3.05 8.05
C TYR A 500 -16.55 -4.37 7.36
N PRO A 501 -15.59 -5.29 7.15
CA PRO A 501 -15.88 -6.59 6.58
C PRO A 501 -16.89 -7.35 7.42
N LEU A 502 -17.97 -7.83 6.81
CA LEU A 502 -19.01 -8.57 7.52
C LEU A 502 -18.49 -9.82 8.24
N PRO A 503 -17.62 -10.65 7.65
CA PRO A 503 -17.02 -11.78 8.36
C PRO A 503 -16.26 -11.37 9.62
N GLU A 504 -15.57 -10.23 9.58
CA GLU A 504 -14.82 -9.72 10.73
C GLU A 504 -15.75 -9.22 11.84
N MET A 505 -16.83 -8.53 11.52
CA MET A 505 -17.86 -8.14 12.49
C MET A 505 -18.51 -9.35 13.17
N GLN A 506 -18.67 -10.45 12.44
CA GLN A 506 -19.18 -11.72 13.00
C GLN A 506 -18.16 -12.39 13.94
N ASN A 507 -16.88 -12.32 13.61
CA ASN A 507 -15.79 -12.87 14.42
C ASN A 507 -15.49 -12.01 15.65
N ASN A 508 -15.59 -10.70 15.53
CA ASN A 508 -15.36 -9.70 16.58
C ASN A 508 -16.63 -8.86 16.83
N PRO A 509 -17.50 -9.26 17.78
CA PRO A 509 -18.72 -8.53 18.08
C PRO A 509 -18.49 -7.08 18.59
N ASN A 510 -17.26 -6.77 19.05
CA ASN A 510 -16.89 -5.42 19.49
C ASN A 510 -16.65 -4.47 18.32
N LEU A 511 -16.54 -5.01 17.09
CA LEU A 511 -16.44 -4.21 15.85
C LEU A 511 -17.84 -3.74 15.41
N THR A 512 -18.51 -2.98 16.27
CA THR A 512 -19.87 -2.47 16.06
C THR A 512 -19.95 -1.04 16.62
N PRO A 513 -20.81 -0.16 16.06
CA PRO A 513 -21.64 -0.37 14.87
C PRO A 513 -20.82 -0.39 13.56
N GLN A 514 -21.47 -0.78 12.45
CA GLN A 514 -20.92 -0.61 11.10
C GLN A 514 -20.64 0.87 10.82
N ASN A 515 -19.71 1.16 9.91
CA ASN A 515 -19.47 2.52 9.45
C ASN A 515 -20.76 3.16 8.88
N PRO A 516 -20.92 4.48 9.04
CA PRO A 516 -22.19 5.15 8.75
C PRO A 516 -22.73 4.88 7.35
N ASP A 517 -24.05 4.72 7.27
CA ASP A 517 -24.84 4.54 6.04
C ASP A 517 -24.60 3.20 5.30
N TYR A 518 -23.78 2.30 5.84
CA TYR A 518 -23.66 0.91 5.34
C TYR A 518 -24.62 -0.02 6.12
N PRO A 519 -25.15 -1.08 5.43
CA PRO A 519 -26.05 -2.03 6.05
C PRO A 519 -25.37 -2.92 7.09
#